data_b614d96a6490b0df828cfcf99699e884
#
_entry.id   b614d96a6490b0df828cfcf99699e884
#
_cell.length_a   1.000
_cell.length_b   1.000
_cell.length_c   1.000
_cell.angle_alpha   90.00
_cell.angle_beta   90.00
_cell.angle_gamma   90.00
#
_symmetry.space_group_name_H-M   'P 1'
#
loop_
_entity.id
_entity.type
_entity.pdbx_description
1 polymer ?
#
loop_
_entity_poly.entity_id
_entity_poly.type
_entity_poly.pdbx_seq_one_letter_code
_entity_poly.pdbx_strand_id
1 'polypeptide(L)'
;MKKIYLFSALIIVALSSCNTLKLMVDNDYSYETDFTKYKTYNFLNCEIDTSFVCSEIQDAIRRQMKARGYKVVADGPGLLVSYSIIRDRVDYKGYFQPSLDRWVNHFDGDDTYKTQNFHFGGGMILVSLLDAESSRLIWRGYASGVFNKQVNKPINYYRSVVRNIFDQYPLFAAGEKPRKIEEL
;
A
#
# COMPACT_ATOMS: atom_id res chain seq x y z
N MET A 1 -50.83 1.47 -1.34
CA MET A 1 -49.91 1.44 -0.21
C MET A 1 -48.96 0.21 -0.25
N LYS A 2 -49.41 -1.04 -0.42
CA LYS A 2 -48.55 -2.23 -0.47
C LYS A 2 -47.39 -2.17 -1.51
N LYS A 3 -47.58 -1.55 -2.69
CA LYS A 3 -46.57 -1.43 -3.73
C LYS A 3 -45.40 -0.49 -3.35
N ILE A 4 -45.64 0.51 -2.52
CA ILE A 4 -44.62 1.47 -2.04
C ILE A 4 -43.70 0.79 -1.05
N TYR A 5 -44.19 -0.07 -0.14
CA TYR A 5 -43.38 -0.82 0.79
C TYR A 5 -42.49 -1.87 0.10
N LEU A 6 -42.96 -2.50 -0.98
CA LEU A 6 -42.16 -3.43 -1.79
C LEU A 6 -41.00 -2.71 -2.49
N PHE A 7 -41.20 -1.51 -2.99
CA PHE A 7 -40.15 -0.73 -3.64
C PHE A 7 -39.12 -0.20 -2.64
N SER A 8 -39.58 0.22 -1.45
CA SER A 8 -38.68 0.62 -0.35
C SER A 8 -37.83 -0.53 0.18
N ALA A 9 -38.40 -1.73 0.31
CA ALA A 9 -37.66 -2.92 0.74
C ALA A 9 -36.57 -3.36 -0.28
N LEU A 10 -36.85 -3.21 -1.58
CA LEU A 10 -35.90 -3.53 -2.65
C LEU A 10 -34.69 -2.58 -2.66
N ILE A 11 -34.90 -1.29 -2.34
CA ILE A 11 -33.80 -0.31 -2.25
C ILE A 11 -32.89 -0.58 -1.07
N ILE A 12 -33.42 -1.02 0.06
CA ILE A 12 -32.63 -1.32 1.28
C ILE A 12 -31.72 -2.53 1.05
N VAL A 13 -32.15 -3.55 0.31
CA VAL A 13 -31.35 -4.75 -0.02
C VAL A 13 -30.20 -4.41 -1.00
N ALA A 14 -30.40 -3.44 -1.89
CA ALA A 14 -29.36 -3.04 -2.84
C ALA A 14 -28.18 -2.29 -2.19
N LEU A 15 -28.36 -1.71 -1.00
CA LEU A 15 -27.31 -0.96 -0.29
C LEU A 15 -26.39 -1.81 0.58
N SER A 16 -26.69 -3.10 0.77
CA SER A 16 -25.91 -3.99 1.67
C SER A 16 -24.77 -4.76 0.97
N SER A 17 -24.47 -4.50 -0.30
CA SER A 17 -23.39 -5.18 -1.04
C SER A 17 -22.02 -4.49 -0.87
N CYS A 18 -21.64 -4.14 0.35
CA CYS A 18 -20.28 -3.70 0.62
C CYS A 18 -19.40 -4.93 0.89
N ASN A 19 -18.82 -5.48 -0.17
CA ASN A 19 -17.84 -6.57 -0.08
C ASN A 19 -16.52 -5.97 0.44
N THR A 20 -16.38 -5.86 1.75
CA THR A 20 -15.12 -5.44 2.39
C THR A 20 -14.07 -6.53 2.21
N LEU A 21 -13.05 -6.25 1.42
CA LEU A 21 -11.84 -7.06 1.35
C LEU A 21 -11.24 -7.16 2.75
N LYS A 22 -11.27 -8.34 3.36
CA LYS A 22 -10.62 -8.62 4.64
C LYS A 22 -9.11 -8.79 4.39
N LEU A 23 -8.44 -7.69 4.09
CA LEU A 23 -6.98 -7.60 4.01
C LEU A 23 -6.44 -7.10 5.34
N MET A 24 -5.35 -7.70 5.80
CA MET A 24 -4.53 -7.10 6.85
C MET A 24 -3.48 -6.23 6.14
N VAL A 25 -3.52 -4.93 6.37
CA VAL A 25 -2.61 -3.96 5.75
C VAL A 25 -1.86 -3.24 6.84
N ASP A 26 -0.54 -3.15 6.70
CA ASP A 26 0.31 -2.45 7.65
C ASP A 26 1.61 -1.99 6.98
N ASN A 27 2.45 -1.24 7.69
CA ASN A 27 3.70 -0.73 7.17
C ASN A 27 4.79 -0.67 8.25
N ASP A 28 6.04 -0.56 7.78
CA ASP A 28 7.24 -0.38 8.57
C ASP A 28 8.12 0.69 7.90
N TYR A 29 8.82 1.52 8.67
CA TYR A 29 9.62 2.61 8.13
C TYR A 29 10.82 2.95 9.01
N SER A 30 11.83 3.56 8.39
CA SER A 30 13.05 3.99 9.09
C SER A 30 12.85 5.35 9.74
N TYR A 31 13.11 5.44 11.03
CA TYR A 31 13.06 6.69 11.81
C TYR A 31 14.17 7.68 11.46
N GLU A 32 15.24 7.22 10.83
CA GLU A 32 16.38 8.07 10.44
C GLU A 32 16.20 8.71 9.07
N THR A 33 15.07 8.46 8.39
CA THR A 33 14.88 8.88 7.01
C THR A 33 14.25 10.26 6.93
N ASP A 34 14.93 11.17 6.22
CA ASP A 34 14.29 12.38 5.71
C ASP A 34 13.51 12.05 4.44
N PHE A 35 12.20 11.86 4.59
CA PHE A 35 11.30 11.56 3.49
C PHE A 35 11.06 12.74 2.55
N THR A 36 11.38 13.97 2.96
CA THR A 36 11.05 15.19 2.20
C THR A 36 11.97 15.43 1.01
N LYS A 37 13.08 14.72 0.91
CA LYS A 37 14.09 14.91 -0.15
C LYS A 37 13.76 14.23 -1.48
N TYR A 38 12.90 13.22 -1.48
CA TYR A 38 12.68 12.36 -2.63
C TYR A 38 11.69 12.95 -3.64
N LYS A 39 12.03 12.86 -4.94
CA LYS A 39 11.20 13.35 -6.06
C LYS A 39 11.05 12.32 -7.17
N THR A 40 12.03 11.43 -7.31
CA THR A 40 12.16 10.51 -8.43
C THR A 40 12.30 9.09 -7.94
N TYR A 41 11.94 8.15 -8.80
CA TYR A 41 12.09 6.73 -8.51
C TYR A 41 12.37 5.91 -9.77
N ASN A 42 12.88 4.69 -9.56
CA ASN A 42 12.88 3.63 -10.56
C ASN A 42 12.50 2.31 -9.88
N PHE A 43 12.10 1.33 -10.68
CA PHE A 43 11.86 -0.03 -10.19
C PHE A 43 13.15 -0.83 -10.16
N LEU A 44 13.32 -1.64 -9.12
CA LEU A 44 14.22 -2.80 -9.17
C LEU A 44 13.56 -3.88 -10.03
N ASN A 45 14.38 -4.66 -10.73
CA ASN A 45 13.87 -5.75 -11.57
C ASN A 45 13.03 -6.72 -10.72
N CYS A 46 11.89 -7.14 -11.25
CA CYS A 46 11.09 -8.19 -10.64
C CYS A 46 11.81 -9.53 -10.86
N GLU A 47 12.37 -10.10 -9.80
CA GLU A 47 13.21 -11.31 -9.90
C GLU A 47 12.40 -12.59 -10.14
N ILE A 48 11.09 -12.62 -9.93
CA ILE A 48 10.38 -13.88 -9.69
C ILE A 48 9.36 -14.25 -10.74
N ASP A 49 8.77 -13.33 -11.50
CA ASP A 49 7.72 -13.76 -12.43
C ASP A 49 7.38 -12.70 -13.49
N THR A 50 7.46 -13.11 -14.75
CA THR A 50 6.88 -12.39 -15.90
C THR A 50 5.36 -12.57 -15.97
N SER A 51 4.70 -12.93 -14.87
CA SER A 51 3.27 -13.17 -14.82
C SER A 51 2.46 -11.88 -14.96
N PHE A 52 1.26 -12.04 -15.50
CA PHE A 52 0.24 -10.98 -15.58
C PHE A 52 0.03 -10.25 -14.24
N VAL A 53 0.12 -10.96 -13.11
CA VAL A 53 -0.04 -10.40 -11.77
C VAL A 53 1.07 -9.41 -11.42
N CYS A 54 2.32 -9.70 -11.80
CA CYS A 54 3.45 -8.79 -11.58
C CYS A 54 3.26 -7.47 -12.33
N SER A 55 2.85 -7.53 -13.58
CA SER A 55 2.62 -6.33 -14.40
C SER A 55 1.47 -5.47 -13.84
N GLU A 56 0.38 -6.08 -13.39
CA GLU A 56 -0.73 -5.36 -12.75
C GLU A 56 -0.33 -4.68 -11.43
N ILE A 57 0.48 -5.36 -10.61
CA ILE A 57 0.99 -4.79 -9.36
C ILE A 57 1.93 -3.63 -9.66
N GLN A 58 2.85 -3.78 -10.60
CA GLN A 58 3.78 -2.71 -10.99
C GLN A 58 3.04 -1.49 -11.54
N ASP A 59 2.03 -1.68 -12.37
CA ASP A 59 1.20 -0.59 -12.88
C ASP A 59 0.39 0.08 -11.79
N ALA A 60 -0.11 -0.68 -10.82
CA ALA A 60 -0.80 -0.13 -9.67
C ALA A 60 0.14 0.72 -8.81
N ILE A 61 1.38 0.24 -8.54
CA ILE A 61 2.42 1.01 -7.82
C ILE A 61 2.75 2.28 -8.57
N ARG A 62 2.97 2.22 -9.90
CA ARG A 62 3.26 3.38 -10.75
C ARG A 62 2.18 4.45 -10.63
N ARG A 63 0.90 4.05 -10.60
CA ARG A 63 -0.22 4.97 -10.40
C ARG A 63 -0.19 5.64 -9.03
N GLN A 64 0.13 4.89 -7.96
CA GLN A 64 0.21 5.43 -6.61
C GLN A 64 1.38 6.41 -6.46
N MET A 65 2.55 6.09 -7.00
CA MET A 65 3.71 6.98 -7.01
C MET A 65 3.42 8.26 -7.81
N LYS A 66 2.81 8.13 -9.00
CA LYS A 66 2.40 9.29 -9.83
C LYS A 66 1.39 10.17 -9.11
N ALA A 67 0.38 9.58 -8.44
CA ALA A 67 -0.63 10.34 -7.68
C ALA A 67 -0.01 11.15 -6.53
N ARG A 68 1.14 10.73 -6.02
CA ARG A 68 1.91 11.43 -4.98
C ARG A 68 3.00 12.35 -5.54
N GLY A 69 3.03 12.57 -6.87
CA GLY A 69 3.95 13.49 -7.52
C GLY A 69 5.34 12.95 -7.83
N TYR A 70 5.61 11.67 -7.51
CA TYR A 70 6.89 11.05 -7.86
C TYR A 70 7.00 10.81 -9.36
N LYS A 71 8.19 11.06 -9.92
CA LYS A 71 8.49 10.88 -11.34
C LYS A 71 9.40 9.66 -11.54
N VAL A 72 9.07 8.81 -12.51
CA VAL A 72 9.95 7.72 -12.91
C VAL A 72 11.10 8.25 -13.75
N VAL A 73 12.33 7.84 -13.45
CA VAL A 73 13.54 8.17 -14.19
C VAL A 73 14.41 6.93 -14.40
N ALA A 74 15.10 6.83 -15.51
CA ALA A 74 15.99 5.71 -15.79
C ALA A 74 17.29 5.82 -14.98
N ASP A 75 17.87 7.01 -14.96
CA ASP A 75 19.18 7.26 -14.38
C ASP A 75 19.08 8.15 -13.15
N GLY A 76 19.86 7.82 -12.10
CA GLY A 76 19.94 8.61 -10.87
C GLY A 76 18.61 8.79 -10.14
N PRO A 77 17.79 7.76 -9.94
CA PRO A 77 16.57 7.88 -9.14
C PRO A 77 16.90 8.19 -7.69
N GLY A 78 16.04 8.95 -7.00
CA GLY A 78 16.18 9.14 -5.56
C GLY A 78 15.70 7.92 -4.76
N LEU A 79 14.72 7.19 -5.30
CA LEU A 79 14.17 5.98 -4.70
C LEU A 79 14.29 4.78 -5.64
N LEU A 80 14.52 3.61 -5.07
CA LEU A 80 14.31 2.32 -5.72
C LEU A 80 13.05 1.67 -5.15
N VAL A 81 12.17 1.22 -6.04
CA VAL A 81 10.93 0.54 -5.68
C VAL A 81 11.09 -0.94 -5.96
N SER A 82 11.00 -1.75 -4.92
CA SER A 82 10.92 -3.21 -5.01
C SER A 82 9.54 -3.68 -4.59
N TYR A 83 9.06 -4.78 -5.16
CA TYR A 83 7.86 -5.45 -4.70
C TYR A 83 8.01 -6.97 -4.80
N SER A 84 7.38 -7.66 -3.87
CA SER A 84 7.43 -9.13 -3.78
C SER A 84 6.03 -9.70 -3.57
N ILE A 85 5.80 -10.86 -4.18
CA ILE A 85 4.60 -11.66 -4.02
C ILE A 85 4.98 -12.91 -3.25
N ILE A 86 4.49 -13.02 -2.01
CA ILE A 86 4.75 -14.14 -1.14
C ILE A 86 3.45 -14.95 -1.06
N ARG A 87 3.46 -16.21 -1.51
CA ARG A 87 2.27 -17.06 -1.56
C ARG A 87 2.13 -17.93 -0.33
N ASP A 88 3.23 -18.20 0.34
CA ASP A 88 3.30 -19.03 1.54
C ASP A 88 2.89 -18.26 2.80
N ARG A 89 2.61 -19.02 3.86
CA ARG A 89 2.42 -18.44 5.18
C ARG A 89 3.73 -17.85 5.69
N VAL A 90 3.67 -16.64 6.22
CA VAL A 90 4.81 -15.97 6.85
C VAL A 90 4.47 -15.63 8.29
N ASP A 91 5.32 -16.07 9.21
CA ASP A 91 5.28 -15.66 10.61
C ASP A 91 6.45 -14.69 10.84
N TYR A 92 6.14 -13.50 11.31
CA TYR A 92 7.11 -12.42 11.50
C TYR A 92 6.99 -11.83 12.91
N LYS A 93 8.14 -11.62 13.56
CA LYS A 93 8.19 -10.88 14.82
C LYS A 93 8.74 -9.48 14.55
N GLY A 94 7.89 -8.50 14.74
CA GLY A 94 8.22 -7.09 14.52
C GLY A 94 7.93 -6.24 15.74
N TYR A 95 8.02 -4.93 15.56
CA TYR A 95 7.69 -3.94 16.57
C TYR A 95 6.43 -3.20 16.18
N PHE A 96 5.63 -2.82 17.16
CA PHE A 96 4.54 -1.88 16.93
C PHE A 96 5.14 -0.50 16.68
N GLN A 97 4.78 0.11 15.56
CA GLN A 97 5.18 1.47 15.21
C GLN A 97 3.95 2.38 15.14
N PRO A 98 4.07 3.67 15.47
CA PRO A 98 3.03 4.63 15.19
C PRO A 98 2.81 4.73 13.66
N SER A 99 1.67 5.29 13.23
CA SER A 99 1.48 5.55 11.81
C SER A 99 2.55 6.53 11.30
N LEU A 100 2.99 6.35 10.05
CA LEU A 100 4.03 7.20 9.46
C LEU A 100 3.65 8.68 9.48
N ASP A 101 2.37 9.01 9.23
CA ASP A 101 1.86 10.37 9.30
C ASP A 101 2.02 10.97 10.71
N ARG A 102 1.67 10.21 11.75
CA ARG A 102 1.85 10.64 13.15
C ARG A 102 3.32 10.86 13.48
N TRP A 103 4.20 9.96 13.04
CA TRP A 103 5.62 10.09 13.31
C TRP A 103 6.24 11.32 12.63
N VAL A 104 5.91 11.58 11.35
CA VAL A 104 6.46 12.72 10.60
C VAL A 104 5.98 14.06 11.14
N ASN A 105 4.72 14.13 11.61
CA ASN A 105 4.11 15.40 11.99
C ASN A 105 4.10 15.68 13.50
N HIS A 106 4.21 14.64 14.35
CA HIS A 106 3.96 14.75 15.79
C HIS A 106 4.91 13.88 16.63
N PHE A 107 6.15 13.71 16.22
CA PHE A 107 7.08 12.88 16.98
C PHE A 107 7.50 13.57 18.30
N ASP A 108 7.03 13.06 19.43
CA ASP A 108 7.37 13.52 20.78
C ASP A 108 8.22 12.52 21.60
N GLY A 109 8.79 11.52 20.95
CA GLY A 109 9.91 10.72 21.48
C GLY A 109 9.59 9.65 22.53
N ASP A 110 8.33 9.48 22.94
CA ASP A 110 7.94 8.57 24.06
C ASP A 110 7.22 7.28 23.58
N ASP A 111 7.37 6.90 22.33
CA ASP A 111 6.78 5.66 21.81
C ASP A 111 7.61 4.43 22.25
N THR A 112 7.13 3.71 23.24
CA THR A 112 7.71 2.43 23.67
C THR A 112 7.49 1.37 22.59
N TYR A 113 8.59 0.85 22.03
CA TYR A 113 8.55 -0.23 21.04
C TYR A 113 8.13 -1.55 21.68
N LYS A 114 6.89 -1.94 21.45
CA LYS A 114 6.38 -3.25 21.86
C LYS A 114 6.59 -4.26 20.75
N THR A 115 7.18 -5.41 21.07
CA THR A 115 7.27 -6.52 20.10
C THR A 115 5.89 -7.11 19.85
N GLN A 116 5.59 -7.42 18.59
CA GLN A 116 4.36 -8.07 18.16
C GLN A 116 4.66 -9.21 17.20
N ASN A 117 3.94 -10.31 17.35
CA ASN A 117 4.00 -11.42 16.41
C ASN A 117 2.92 -11.22 15.35
N PHE A 118 3.33 -11.22 14.10
CA PHE A 118 2.44 -11.13 12.94
C PHE A 118 2.34 -12.50 12.28
N HIS A 119 1.12 -12.94 12.01
CA HIS A 119 0.83 -14.20 11.32
C HIS A 119 0.14 -13.89 10.00
N PHE A 120 0.88 -14.00 8.90
CA PHE A 120 0.38 -13.71 7.57
C PHE A 120 -0.03 -15.00 6.87
N GLY A 121 -1.34 -15.17 6.66
CA GLY A 121 -1.91 -16.28 5.90
C GLY A 121 -2.55 -15.80 4.59
N GLY A 122 -2.74 -16.72 3.64
CA GLY A 122 -3.42 -16.41 2.38
C GLY A 122 -2.62 -15.57 1.40
N GLY A 123 -1.30 -15.57 1.56
CA GLY A 123 -0.35 -14.84 0.71
C GLY A 123 -0.31 -13.34 0.92
N MET A 124 0.79 -12.72 0.52
CA MET A 124 1.09 -11.32 0.80
C MET A 124 1.68 -10.61 -0.42
N ILE A 125 1.32 -9.34 -0.60
CA ILE A 125 2.04 -8.39 -1.45
C ILE A 125 2.82 -7.45 -0.54
N LEU A 126 4.11 -7.32 -0.80
CA LEU A 126 5.05 -6.45 -0.11
C LEU A 126 5.56 -5.41 -1.11
N VAL A 127 5.54 -4.13 -0.72
CA VAL A 127 6.15 -3.03 -1.48
C VAL A 127 7.19 -2.37 -0.60
N SER A 128 8.39 -2.19 -1.13
CA SER A 128 9.52 -1.58 -0.42
C SER A 128 10.04 -0.36 -1.18
N LEU A 129 10.27 0.72 -0.46
CA LEU A 129 10.98 1.89 -0.95
C LEU A 129 12.37 1.92 -0.32
N LEU A 130 13.40 1.98 -1.16
CA LEU A 130 14.78 2.07 -0.74
C LEU A 130 15.35 3.42 -1.18
N ASP A 131 16.20 3.99 -0.35
CA ASP A 131 17.07 5.11 -0.76
C ASP A 131 18.05 4.61 -1.82
N ALA A 132 18.08 5.24 -2.98
CA ALA A 132 18.84 4.73 -4.12
C ALA A 132 20.36 4.85 -3.94
N GLU A 133 20.82 5.83 -3.15
CA GLU A 133 22.25 6.07 -2.89
C GLU A 133 22.80 5.04 -1.90
N SER A 134 22.12 4.85 -0.78
CA SER A 134 22.56 3.98 0.31
C SER A 134 22.03 2.55 0.20
N SER A 135 21.07 2.29 -0.68
CA SER A 135 20.32 1.03 -0.78
C SER A 135 19.61 0.63 0.52
N ARG A 136 19.44 1.57 1.45
CA ARG A 136 18.76 1.31 2.73
C ARG A 136 17.25 1.33 2.54
N LEU A 137 16.58 0.36 3.16
CA LEU A 137 15.12 0.35 3.25
C LEU A 137 14.66 1.55 4.07
N ILE A 138 13.78 2.37 3.49
CA ILE A 138 13.22 3.55 4.17
C ILE A 138 11.75 3.37 4.53
N TRP A 139 11.01 2.62 3.72
CA TRP A 139 9.61 2.29 3.97
C TRP A 139 9.25 0.95 3.33
N ARG A 140 8.39 0.22 4.00
CA ARG A 140 7.82 -1.03 3.53
C ARG A 140 6.35 -1.09 3.89
N GLY A 141 5.49 -1.27 2.90
CA GLY A 141 4.07 -1.52 3.11
C GLY A 141 3.68 -2.90 2.62
N TYR A 142 2.72 -3.53 3.26
CA TYR A 142 2.28 -4.87 2.89
C TYR A 142 0.79 -5.08 3.10
N ALA A 143 0.23 -6.00 2.32
CA ALA A 143 -1.13 -6.51 2.48
C ALA A 143 -1.11 -8.04 2.50
N SER A 144 -1.69 -8.63 3.54
CA SER A 144 -1.82 -10.09 3.72
C SER A 144 -3.26 -10.53 3.46
N GLY A 145 -3.44 -11.81 3.11
CA GLY A 145 -4.74 -12.37 2.73
C GLY A 145 -5.11 -12.14 1.27
N VAL A 146 -4.16 -11.67 0.46
CA VAL A 146 -4.37 -11.26 -0.94
C VAL A 146 -4.77 -12.44 -1.83
N PHE A 147 -4.26 -13.64 -1.56
CA PHE A 147 -4.47 -14.84 -2.37
C PHE A 147 -5.43 -15.85 -1.72
N ASN A 148 -6.15 -15.46 -0.67
CA ASN A 148 -7.23 -16.28 -0.13
C ASN A 148 -8.21 -16.68 -1.25
N LYS A 149 -8.77 -17.90 -1.15
CA LYS A 149 -9.64 -18.54 -2.15
C LYS A 149 -10.92 -17.74 -2.42
N GLN A 150 -10.83 -16.59 -3.04
CA GLN A 150 -11.96 -15.99 -3.75
C GLN A 150 -11.87 -16.40 -5.20
N VAL A 151 -12.86 -17.19 -5.64
CA VAL A 151 -12.91 -17.79 -6.98
C VAL A 151 -12.96 -16.73 -8.08
N ASN A 152 -13.47 -15.52 -7.80
CA ASN A 152 -13.55 -14.41 -8.75
C ASN A 152 -12.99 -13.13 -8.12
N LYS A 153 -11.75 -12.79 -8.45
CA LYS A 153 -11.19 -11.49 -8.11
C LYS A 153 -11.75 -10.42 -9.06
N PRO A 154 -12.22 -9.25 -8.54
CA PRO A 154 -12.64 -8.14 -9.39
C PRO A 154 -11.50 -7.72 -10.33
N ILE A 155 -11.84 -7.20 -11.50
CA ILE A 155 -10.87 -6.77 -12.53
C ILE A 155 -9.83 -5.75 -12.01
N ASN A 156 -10.15 -4.99 -10.97
CA ASN A 156 -9.27 -4.01 -10.34
C ASN A 156 -8.73 -4.46 -8.97
N TYR A 157 -8.74 -5.76 -8.70
CA TYR A 157 -8.42 -6.31 -7.38
C TYR A 157 -7.03 -5.87 -6.89
N TYR A 158 -5.98 -6.15 -7.67
CA TYR A 158 -4.60 -5.81 -7.29
C TYR A 158 -4.38 -4.31 -7.20
N ARG A 159 -5.07 -3.52 -8.02
CA ARG A 159 -5.06 -2.07 -7.93
C ARG A 159 -5.60 -1.57 -6.58
N SER A 160 -6.69 -2.17 -6.10
CA SER A 160 -7.26 -1.86 -4.78
C SER A 160 -6.35 -2.30 -3.64
N VAL A 161 -5.71 -3.47 -3.75
CA VAL A 161 -4.73 -3.97 -2.76
C VAL A 161 -3.55 -3.00 -2.65
N VAL A 162 -2.94 -2.63 -3.76
CA VAL A 162 -1.80 -1.70 -3.78
C VAL A 162 -2.20 -0.32 -3.27
N ARG A 163 -3.41 0.16 -3.60
CA ARG A 163 -3.92 1.41 -3.04
C ARG A 163 -3.98 1.35 -1.52
N ASN A 164 -4.55 0.29 -0.93
CA ASN A 164 -4.64 0.13 0.52
C ASN A 164 -3.24 0.08 1.17
N ILE A 165 -2.24 -0.52 0.52
CA ILE A 165 -0.85 -0.48 0.99
C ILE A 165 -0.34 0.97 1.01
N PHE A 166 -0.55 1.73 -0.08
CA PHE A 166 -0.08 3.11 -0.18
C PHE A 166 -0.90 4.11 0.66
N ASP A 167 -2.09 3.74 1.12
CA ASP A 167 -2.84 4.55 2.10
C ASP A 167 -2.09 4.62 3.46
N GLN A 168 -1.15 3.68 3.72
CA GLN A 168 -0.20 3.74 4.84
C GLN A 168 1.03 4.62 4.56
N TYR A 169 1.17 5.17 3.33
CA TYR A 169 2.23 6.08 2.92
C TYR A 169 1.64 7.45 2.55
N PRO A 170 1.37 8.32 3.51
CA PRO A 170 0.67 9.60 3.30
C PRO A 170 1.56 10.69 2.68
N LEU A 171 2.82 10.37 2.38
CA LEU A 171 3.82 11.35 1.95
C LEU A 171 3.77 11.59 0.43
N PHE A 172 4.20 12.79 0.05
CA PHE A 172 4.26 13.25 -1.32
C PHE A 172 5.71 13.56 -1.72
N ALA A 173 5.98 13.57 -3.02
CA ALA A 173 7.28 13.96 -3.54
C ALA A 173 7.65 15.37 -3.08
N ALA A 174 8.94 15.63 -2.91
CA ALA A 174 9.45 16.92 -2.43
C ALA A 174 8.89 18.10 -3.26
N GLY A 175 8.20 19.02 -2.60
CA GLY A 175 7.54 20.17 -3.22
C GLY A 175 6.11 19.93 -3.71
N GLU A 176 5.60 18.68 -3.63
CA GLU A 176 4.23 18.36 -3.99
C GLU A 176 3.30 18.45 -2.75
N LYS A 177 2.03 18.70 -3.00
CA LYS A 177 0.97 18.74 -1.96
C LYS A 177 -0.16 17.82 -2.34
N PRO A 178 -0.96 17.33 -1.37
CA PRO A 178 -2.18 16.60 -1.66
C PRO A 178 -3.08 17.45 -2.59
N ARG A 179 -3.53 16.87 -3.70
CA ARG A 179 -4.54 17.52 -4.54
C ARG A 179 -5.85 17.54 -3.79
N LYS A 180 -6.47 18.70 -3.69
CA LYS A 180 -7.82 18.81 -3.16
C LYS A 180 -8.78 18.05 -4.09
N ILE A 181 -9.72 17.31 -3.49
CA ILE A 181 -10.73 16.49 -4.22
C ILE A 181 -11.62 17.34 -5.14
N GLU A 182 -11.62 18.66 -4.98
CA GLU A 182 -12.42 19.61 -5.76
C GLU A 182 -11.92 19.80 -7.22
N GLU A 183 -10.78 19.20 -7.62
CA GLU A 183 -10.20 19.35 -8.96
C GLU A 183 -10.27 18.03 -9.79
N LEU A 184 -11.07 17.03 -9.37
CA LEU A 184 -11.34 15.79 -10.08
C LEU A 184 -12.81 15.72 -10.50
#